data_4ff5247c896de2565499aadac4788924
#
_entry.id   4ff5247c896de2565499aadac4788924
#
_cell.length_a   1.000
_cell.length_b   1.000
_cell.length_c   1.000
_cell.angle_alpha   90.00
_cell.angle_beta   90.00
_cell.angle_gamma   90.00
#
_symmetry.space_group_name_H-M   'P 1'
#
loop_
_entity.id
_entity.type
_entity.pdbx_description
1 polymer ?
#
loop_
_entity_poly.entity_id
_entity_poly.type
_entity_poly.pdbx_seq_one_letter_code
_entity_poly.pdbx_strand_id
1 'polypeptide(L)'
;MVAHNISQLRGAAIGLALALLTTTLVGACTDDMRSPDLERADQLLPNRNEYADSNLHTQAQAKLVAGLYDSRLDLIYYDADRVTPRLYFTSGEATVPLSAKANGSVQLQVVDFHTYFMPLYMSIDMNLLLTDTPSDTIRLAGKDGAVHTSDHGKTIGLPLPESDDAEMEGFYIKSKGEIYALIDLMLPVPMKIRWHGKKQTPTP
;
A
#
# COMPACT_ATOMS: atom_id res chain seq x y z
N MET A 1 -10.45 22.11 66.32
CA MET A 1 -11.14 22.40 65.06
C MET A 1 -10.12 22.70 63.96
N VAL A 2 -9.21 21.76 63.71
CA VAL A 2 -8.23 21.84 62.61
C VAL A 2 -7.82 20.42 62.24
N ALA A 3 -8.64 19.71 61.43
CA ALA A 3 -8.26 18.38 60.93
C ALA A 3 -9.02 17.97 59.65
N HIS A 4 -9.29 18.95 58.74
CA HIS A 4 -10.09 18.63 57.56
C HIS A 4 -9.46 19.04 56.23
N ASN A 5 -8.17 19.40 56.17
CA ASN A 5 -7.60 19.97 54.94
C ASN A 5 -6.38 19.23 54.36
N ILE A 6 -6.05 18.06 54.91
CA ILE A 6 -4.86 17.33 54.40
C ILE A 6 -5.23 16.20 53.41
N SER A 7 -6.49 15.74 53.37
CA SER A 7 -6.91 14.66 52.50
C SER A 7 -7.16 15.09 51.02
N GLN A 8 -7.47 16.35 50.79
CA GLN A 8 -7.79 16.88 49.46
C GLN A 8 -6.54 17.09 48.59
N LEU A 9 -5.38 17.39 49.22
CA LEU A 9 -4.13 17.64 48.47
C LEU A 9 -3.43 16.38 47.99
N ARG A 10 -3.72 15.22 48.59
CA ARG A 10 -3.10 13.95 48.16
C ARG A 10 -3.80 13.35 46.91
N GLY A 11 -5.10 13.62 46.73
CA GLY A 11 -5.84 13.14 45.57
C GLY A 11 -5.48 13.86 44.28
N ALA A 12 -5.21 15.18 44.36
CA ALA A 12 -4.87 15.97 43.17
C ALA A 12 -3.47 15.70 42.61
N ALA A 13 -2.51 15.36 43.49
CA ALA A 13 -1.14 15.06 43.07
C ALA A 13 -1.03 13.70 42.35
N ILE A 14 -1.84 12.71 42.75
CA ILE A 14 -1.85 11.37 42.16
C ILE A 14 -2.57 11.41 40.78
N GLY A 15 -3.62 12.22 40.66
CA GLY A 15 -4.33 12.39 39.39
C GLY A 15 -3.48 13.06 38.30
N LEU A 16 -2.64 14.04 38.69
CA LEU A 16 -1.77 14.76 37.79
C LEU A 16 -0.59 13.89 37.31
N ALA A 17 -0.07 13.03 38.18
CA ALA A 17 1.02 12.08 37.81
C ALA A 17 0.53 11.00 36.88
N LEU A 18 -0.71 10.52 37.00
CA LEU A 18 -1.27 9.52 36.10
C LEU A 18 -1.62 10.11 34.72
N ALA A 19 -2.07 11.36 34.66
CA ALA A 19 -2.35 12.05 33.41
C ALA A 19 -1.08 12.36 32.60
N LEU A 20 0.04 12.63 33.26
CA LEU A 20 1.33 12.85 32.60
C LEU A 20 1.98 11.55 32.10
N LEU A 21 1.69 10.40 32.73
CA LEU A 21 2.22 9.11 32.24
C LEU A 21 1.45 8.56 31.03
N THR A 22 0.19 8.94 30.85
CA THR A 22 -0.61 8.48 29.71
C THR A 22 -0.33 9.25 28.43
N THR A 23 0.15 10.49 28.53
CA THR A 23 0.48 11.31 27.33
C THR A 23 1.84 10.98 26.72
N THR A 24 2.75 10.34 27.44
CA THR A 24 4.07 9.96 26.90
C THR A 24 4.09 8.59 26.22
N LEU A 25 3.06 7.75 26.39
CA LEU A 25 3.01 6.42 25.77
C LEU A 25 2.29 6.39 24.40
N VAL A 26 1.59 7.46 24.02
CA VAL A 26 0.90 7.53 22.71
C VAL A 26 1.81 8.10 21.61
N GLY A 27 2.91 8.77 21.97
CA GLY A 27 3.84 9.37 21.01
C GLY A 27 4.91 8.43 20.45
N ALA A 28 5.09 7.24 21.03
CA ALA A 28 6.25 6.38 20.69
C ALA A 28 5.95 5.26 19.69
N CYS A 29 4.70 5.06 19.26
CA CYS A 29 4.34 3.96 18.37
C CYS A 29 3.98 4.37 16.94
N THR A 30 4.04 5.65 16.58
CA THR A 30 3.62 6.10 15.25
C THR A 30 4.78 6.28 14.26
N ASP A 31 6.01 6.41 14.72
CA ASP A 31 7.16 6.71 13.85
C ASP A 31 7.88 5.48 13.26
N ASP A 32 7.75 4.31 13.88
CA ASP A 32 8.52 3.13 13.43
C ASP A 32 7.84 2.28 12.35
N MET A 33 6.59 2.62 11.94
CA MET A 33 5.88 1.85 10.91
C MET A 33 6.05 2.38 9.49
N ARG A 34 6.60 3.55 9.31
CA ARG A 34 7.01 4.02 7.98
C ARG A 34 8.39 3.48 7.67
N SER A 35 8.45 2.47 6.81
CA SER A 35 9.76 2.08 6.31
C SER A 35 10.38 3.28 5.57
N PRO A 36 11.71 3.47 5.67
CA PRO A 36 12.43 4.53 4.96
C PRO A 36 12.13 4.56 3.46
N ASP A 37 11.74 3.43 2.89
CA ASP A 37 11.39 3.28 1.49
C ASP A 37 10.03 3.88 1.14
N LEU A 38 9.07 3.91 2.08
CA LEU A 38 7.77 4.57 1.88
C LEU A 38 7.89 6.10 1.97
N GLU A 39 8.67 6.62 2.93
CA GLU A 39 8.94 8.06 3.00
C GLU A 39 9.68 8.54 1.77
N ARG A 40 10.58 7.72 1.25
CA ARG A 40 11.29 8.00 0.00
C ARG A 40 10.35 7.93 -1.21
N ALA A 41 9.38 7.02 -1.21
CA ALA A 41 8.35 6.92 -2.23
C ALA A 41 7.43 8.15 -2.21
N ASP A 42 6.97 8.57 -1.03
CA ASP A 42 6.13 9.76 -0.87
C ASP A 42 6.85 11.05 -1.31
N GLN A 43 8.17 11.14 -1.08
CA GLN A 43 8.99 12.27 -1.52
C GLN A 43 9.25 12.29 -3.04
N LEU A 44 9.20 11.13 -3.69
CA LEU A 44 9.41 11.00 -5.14
C LEU A 44 8.12 11.12 -5.96
N LEU A 45 6.95 11.04 -5.30
CA LEU A 45 5.67 11.23 -5.97
C LEU A 45 5.44 12.75 -6.16
N PRO A 46 5.34 13.24 -7.39
CA PRO A 46 4.97 14.62 -7.65
C PRO A 46 3.56 14.90 -7.14
N ASN A 47 3.28 16.17 -6.86
CA ASN A 47 2.01 16.62 -6.30
C ASN A 47 0.83 16.19 -7.19
N ARG A 48 -0.21 15.65 -6.58
CA ARG A 48 -1.40 15.07 -7.23
C ARG A 48 -2.05 15.96 -8.30
N ASN A 49 -1.86 17.27 -8.21
CA ASN A 49 -2.44 18.23 -9.13
C ASN A 49 -1.64 18.44 -10.45
N GLU A 50 -0.42 17.93 -10.56
CA GLU A 50 0.39 18.03 -11.79
C GLU A 50 0.07 16.95 -12.82
N TYR A 51 -0.90 16.09 -12.52
CA TYR A 51 -1.19 14.87 -13.30
C TYR A 51 -2.16 15.05 -14.45
N ALA A 52 -2.87 16.16 -14.50
CA ALA A 52 -3.96 16.34 -15.47
C ALA A 52 -3.45 16.53 -16.92
N ASP A 53 -2.20 16.89 -17.11
CA ASP A 53 -1.74 17.43 -18.42
C ASP A 53 -0.67 16.63 -19.17
N SER A 54 -0.13 15.54 -18.62
CA SER A 54 0.93 14.81 -19.34
C SER A 54 0.48 13.49 -19.92
N ASN A 55 -0.14 13.53 -21.07
CA ASN A 55 -0.58 12.39 -21.88
C ASN A 55 0.57 11.65 -22.58
N LEU A 56 1.65 11.33 -21.92
CA LEU A 56 2.77 10.66 -22.58
C LEU A 56 2.74 9.14 -22.37
N HIS A 57 1.68 8.50 -22.83
CA HIS A 57 1.65 7.06 -23.00
C HIS A 57 2.35 6.67 -24.28
N THR A 58 3.59 6.29 -24.21
CA THR A 58 4.26 5.74 -25.38
C THR A 58 4.34 4.22 -25.26
N GLN A 59 4.14 3.54 -26.39
CA GLN A 59 4.35 2.09 -26.44
C GLN A 59 5.78 1.70 -26.01
N ALA A 60 6.75 2.58 -26.21
CA ALA A 60 8.13 2.38 -25.79
C ALA A 60 8.23 2.31 -24.25
N GLN A 61 7.55 3.22 -23.55
CA GLN A 61 7.52 3.21 -22.07
C GLN A 61 6.79 1.99 -21.53
N ALA A 62 5.66 1.60 -22.13
CA ALA A 62 4.95 0.39 -21.75
C ALA A 62 5.83 -0.85 -21.90
N LYS A 63 6.59 -0.97 -23.00
CA LYS A 63 7.55 -2.06 -23.20
C LYS A 63 8.70 -2.02 -22.19
N LEU A 64 9.16 -0.82 -21.82
CA LEU A 64 10.21 -0.65 -20.82
C LEU A 64 9.74 -1.14 -19.43
N VAL A 65 8.52 -0.83 -19.05
CA VAL A 65 7.93 -1.23 -17.76
C VAL A 65 7.46 -2.68 -17.79
N ALA A 66 6.93 -3.19 -18.90
CA ALA A 66 6.43 -4.56 -18.98
C ALA A 66 7.51 -5.60 -18.68
N GLY A 67 7.12 -6.69 -18.05
CA GLY A 67 7.98 -7.82 -17.70
C GLY A 67 7.47 -8.59 -16.49
N LEU A 68 8.28 -9.53 -16.03
CA LEU A 68 8.04 -10.26 -14.78
C LEU A 68 8.83 -9.59 -13.65
N TYR A 69 8.22 -9.49 -12.50
CA TYR A 69 8.82 -8.85 -11.32
C TYR A 69 8.86 -9.84 -10.15
N ASP A 70 10.05 -10.07 -9.60
CA ASP A 70 10.19 -10.68 -8.30
C ASP A 70 9.74 -9.65 -7.27
N SER A 71 8.64 -9.93 -6.60
CA SER A 71 7.90 -8.93 -5.85
C SER A 71 7.70 -9.35 -4.41
N ARG A 72 7.80 -8.35 -3.54
CA ARG A 72 7.32 -8.40 -2.17
C ARG A 72 6.04 -7.59 -2.08
N LEU A 73 4.99 -8.20 -1.57
CA LEU A 73 3.68 -7.61 -1.34
C LEU A 73 3.39 -7.60 0.15
N ASP A 74 3.31 -6.41 0.73
CA ASP A 74 2.99 -6.23 2.16
C ASP A 74 1.53 -5.77 2.28
N LEU A 75 0.69 -6.60 2.88
CA LEU A 75 -0.71 -6.27 3.15
C LEU A 75 -0.82 -5.49 4.46
N ILE A 76 -1.47 -4.35 4.41
CA ILE A 76 -1.64 -3.43 5.54
C ILE A 76 -3.13 -3.16 5.75
N TYR A 77 -3.61 -3.37 6.97
CA TYR A 77 -4.96 -2.97 7.38
C TYR A 77 -4.96 -1.52 7.86
N TYR A 78 -6.04 -0.82 7.54
CA TYR A 78 -6.25 0.56 7.93
C TYR A 78 -7.52 0.71 8.77
N ASP A 79 -7.66 1.84 9.44
CA ASP A 79 -8.91 2.27 10.04
C ASP A 79 -9.94 2.63 8.94
N ALA A 80 -11.18 2.90 9.35
CA ALA A 80 -12.24 3.30 8.44
C ALA A 80 -11.92 4.59 7.66
N ASP A 81 -10.98 5.39 8.13
CA ASP A 81 -10.47 6.59 7.45
C ASP A 81 -9.53 6.26 6.26
N ARG A 82 -9.11 4.99 6.11
CA ARG A 82 -8.16 4.50 5.10
C ARG A 82 -6.79 5.19 5.11
N VAL A 83 -6.48 5.89 6.18
CA VAL A 83 -5.23 6.65 6.35
C VAL A 83 -4.40 6.10 7.51
N THR A 84 -5.05 5.77 8.62
CA THR A 84 -4.38 5.30 9.84
C THR A 84 -4.15 3.79 9.77
N PRO A 85 -2.91 3.28 9.68
CA PRO A 85 -2.65 1.85 9.67
C PRO A 85 -2.95 1.24 11.05
N ARG A 86 -3.73 0.17 11.09
CA ARG A 86 -4.09 -0.55 12.32
C ARG A 86 -3.20 -1.73 12.62
N LEU A 87 -2.94 -2.53 11.61
CA LEU A 87 -2.25 -3.78 11.76
C LEU A 87 -1.41 -4.03 10.51
N TYR A 88 -0.13 -4.27 10.72
CA TYR A 88 0.74 -4.71 9.66
C TYR A 88 0.54 -6.22 9.47
N PHE A 89 -0.04 -6.58 8.34
CA PHE A 89 -0.17 -7.98 7.95
C PHE A 89 0.98 -8.35 7.02
N THR A 90 1.58 -9.42 7.25
CA THR A 90 2.74 -10.03 6.63
C THR A 90 2.97 -9.78 5.15
N SER A 91 4.24 -9.77 4.80
CA SER A 91 4.74 -9.85 3.43
C SER A 91 4.58 -11.24 2.84
N GLY A 92 4.17 -11.28 1.58
CA GLY A 92 4.30 -12.45 0.71
C GLY A 92 5.21 -12.14 -0.46
N GLU A 93 5.93 -13.14 -0.94
CA GLU A 93 6.66 -13.07 -2.21
C GLU A 93 5.77 -13.58 -3.33
N ALA A 94 5.81 -12.91 -4.47
CA ALA A 94 5.07 -13.28 -5.66
C ALA A 94 5.81 -12.85 -6.92
N THR A 95 5.60 -13.58 -8.01
CA THR A 95 5.99 -13.09 -9.34
C THR A 95 4.81 -12.33 -9.94
N VAL A 96 5.00 -11.04 -10.18
CA VAL A 96 3.96 -10.15 -10.69
C VAL A 96 4.24 -9.83 -12.16
N PRO A 97 3.41 -10.26 -13.11
CA PRO A 97 3.52 -9.91 -14.51
C PRO A 97 2.93 -8.53 -14.79
N LEU A 98 3.66 -7.75 -15.58
CA LEU A 98 3.18 -6.52 -16.22
C LEU A 98 3.22 -6.71 -17.74
N SER A 99 2.09 -6.54 -18.41
CA SER A 99 1.94 -6.72 -19.84
C SER A 99 1.68 -5.41 -20.55
N ALA A 100 2.53 -5.04 -21.54
CA ALA A 100 2.31 -3.84 -22.35
C ALA A 100 1.10 -4.01 -23.26
N LYS A 101 0.24 -2.99 -23.33
CA LYS A 101 -0.91 -2.92 -24.24
C LYS A 101 -0.61 -2.02 -25.44
N ALA A 102 -1.33 -2.23 -26.52
CA ALA A 102 -1.18 -1.49 -27.78
C ALA A 102 -1.47 0.02 -27.61
N ASN A 103 -2.27 0.40 -26.63
CA ASN A 103 -2.58 1.80 -26.32
C ASN A 103 -1.51 2.52 -25.46
N GLY A 104 -0.39 1.84 -25.15
CA GLY A 104 0.67 2.40 -24.32
C GLY A 104 0.45 2.27 -22.81
N SER A 105 -0.64 1.65 -22.36
CA SER A 105 -0.83 1.28 -20.97
C SER A 105 -0.17 -0.06 -20.63
N VAL A 106 -0.14 -0.39 -19.34
CA VAL A 106 0.37 -1.65 -18.84
C VAL A 106 -0.72 -2.34 -18.03
N GLN A 107 -0.92 -3.64 -18.25
CA GLN A 107 -1.80 -4.48 -17.43
C GLN A 107 -1.00 -5.06 -16.26
N LEU A 108 -1.45 -4.78 -15.06
CA LEU A 108 -1.03 -5.45 -13.82
C LEU A 108 -1.93 -6.66 -13.58
N GLN A 109 -1.34 -7.80 -13.30
CA GLN A 109 -2.06 -8.99 -12.85
C GLN A 109 -1.35 -9.60 -11.65
N VAL A 110 -2.03 -9.63 -10.51
CA VAL A 110 -1.65 -10.43 -9.35
C VAL A 110 -2.61 -11.59 -9.27
N VAL A 111 -2.12 -12.81 -9.27
CA VAL A 111 -2.96 -14.01 -9.28
C VAL A 111 -2.73 -14.79 -8.00
N ASP A 112 -3.81 -15.13 -7.32
CA ASP A 112 -3.83 -16.00 -6.13
C ASP A 112 -2.80 -15.60 -5.05
N PHE A 113 -2.60 -14.29 -4.86
CA PHE A 113 -1.76 -13.79 -3.79
C PHE A 113 -2.32 -14.24 -2.43
N HIS A 114 -1.46 -14.83 -1.64
CA HIS A 114 -1.81 -15.40 -0.35
C HIS A 114 -0.64 -15.21 0.63
N THR A 115 -0.97 -14.92 1.89
CA THR A 115 0.00 -14.93 2.98
C THR A 115 -0.42 -15.93 4.05
N TYR A 116 0.51 -16.36 4.87
CA TYR A 116 0.25 -17.36 5.91
C TYR A 116 -0.94 -17.04 6.83
N PHE A 117 -1.19 -15.74 7.06
CA PHE A 117 -2.27 -15.27 7.93
C PHE A 117 -3.55 -14.88 7.19
N MET A 118 -3.55 -14.94 5.86
CA MET A 118 -4.76 -14.69 5.07
C MET A 118 -5.53 -15.98 4.86
N PRO A 119 -6.81 -16.03 5.26
CA PRO A 119 -7.66 -17.20 4.97
C PRO A 119 -8.09 -17.26 3.49
N LEU A 120 -7.89 -16.19 2.74
CA LEU A 120 -8.31 -16.03 1.36
C LEU A 120 -7.11 -15.81 0.43
N TYR A 121 -7.26 -16.24 -0.80
CA TYR A 121 -6.42 -15.89 -1.94
C TYR A 121 -6.99 -14.65 -2.59
N MET A 122 -6.14 -13.78 -3.10
CA MET A 122 -6.52 -12.51 -3.70
C MET A 122 -5.93 -12.40 -5.11
N SER A 123 -6.75 -12.01 -6.06
CA SER A 123 -6.33 -11.69 -7.41
C SER A 123 -6.68 -10.24 -7.74
N ILE A 124 -5.77 -9.54 -8.41
CA ILE A 124 -5.91 -8.14 -8.79
C ILE A 124 -5.65 -8.03 -10.28
N ASP A 125 -6.54 -7.40 -11.00
CA ASP A 125 -6.38 -7.05 -12.42
C ASP A 125 -6.62 -5.55 -12.60
N MET A 126 -5.63 -4.82 -13.15
CA MET A 126 -5.70 -3.37 -13.26
C MET A 126 -4.93 -2.85 -14.46
N ASN A 127 -5.49 -1.86 -15.15
CA ASN A 127 -4.77 -1.11 -16.17
C ASN A 127 -4.01 0.06 -15.54
N LEU A 128 -2.71 0.16 -15.84
CA LEU A 128 -1.85 1.22 -15.36
C LEU A 128 -1.56 2.21 -16.48
N LEU A 129 -1.80 3.47 -16.20
CA LEU A 129 -1.38 4.60 -17.02
C LEU A 129 0.04 4.98 -16.63
N LEU A 130 0.83 5.32 -17.63
CA LEU A 130 2.24 5.68 -17.47
C LEU A 130 2.42 7.17 -17.73
N THR A 131 3.18 7.84 -16.88
CA THR A 131 3.60 9.23 -17.09
C THR A 131 5.10 9.31 -16.91
N ASP A 132 5.82 9.72 -17.97
CA ASP A 132 7.26 9.95 -17.88
C ASP A 132 7.53 11.20 -17.06
N THR A 133 8.61 11.16 -16.29
CA THR A 133 9.07 12.30 -15.52
C THR A 133 10.44 12.72 -16.03
N PRO A 134 10.86 13.97 -15.81
CA PRO A 134 12.22 14.42 -16.16
C PRO A 134 13.32 13.65 -15.43
N SER A 135 12.95 12.90 -14.39
CA SER A 135 13.86 12.09 -13.57
C SER A 135 14.03 10.69 -14.12
N ASP A 136 14.76 9.84 -13.36
CA ASP A 136 14.94 8.41 -13.64
C ASP A 136 13.69 7.56 -13.35
N THR A 137 12.51 8.16 -13.26
CA THR A 137 11.28 7.47 -12.92
C THR A 137 10.21 7.57 -13.98
N ILE A 138 9.34 6.54 -14.04
CA ILE A 138 8.05 6.57 -14.73
C ILE A 138 6.99 6.39 -13.67
N ARG A 139 6.03 7.30 -13.60
CA ARG A 139 4.91 7.16 -12.70
C ARG A 139 3.91 6.15 -13.25
N LEU A 140 3.34 5.38 -12.32
CA LEU A 140 2.31 4.39 -12.55
C LEU A 140 1.05 4.81 -11.80
N ALA A 141 -0.08 4.88 -12.49
CA ALA A 141 -1.36 5.15 -11.87
C ALA A 141 -2.42 4.20 -12.42
N GLY A 142 -3.19 3.56 -11.56
CA GLY A 142 -4.30 2.69 -11.92
C GLY A 142 -5.57 3.10 -11.20
N LYS A 143 -6.70 2.92 -11.88
CA LYS A 143 -8.04 3.09 -11.33
C LYS A 143 -8.95 1.98 -11.85
N ASP A 144 -10.09 1.83 -11.20
CA ASP A 144 -11.11 0.86 -11.60
C ASP A 144 -10.54 -0.56 -11.73
N GLY A 145 -9.65 -0.92 -10.78
CA GLY A 145 -9.03 -2.23 -10.72
C GLY A 145 -9.98 -3.26 -10.12
N ALA A 146 -10.07 -4.44 -10.75
CA ALA A 146 -10.83 -5.55 -10.22
C ALA A 146 -10.00 -6.30 -9.16
N VAL A 147 -10.62 -6.53 -8.00
CA VAL A 147 -10.09 -7.34 -6.90
C VAL A 147 -11.07 -8.48 -6.63
N HIS A 148 -10.59 -9.70 -6.77
CA HIS A 148 -11.35 -10.90 -6.47
C HIS A 148 -10.69 -11.68 -5.35
N THR A 149 -11.50 -12.23 -4.44
CA THR A 149 -10.99 -13.16 -3.42
C THR A 149 -11.55 -14.55 -3.63
N SER A 150 -10.79 -15.56 -3.24
CA SER A 150 -11.16 -16.97 -3.35
C SER A 150 -10.74 -17.73 -2.09
N ASP A 151 -11.54 -18.69 -1.68
CA ASP A 151 -11.19 -19.64 -0.64
C ASP A 151 -10.71 -21.00 -1.21
N HIS A 152 -10.57 -21.09 -2.52
CA HIS A 152 -10.27 -22.31 -3.26
C HIS A 152 -11.19 -23.49 -2.90
N GLY A 153 -12.47 -23.18 -2.64
CA GLY A 153 -13.49 -24.17 -2.33
C GLY A 153 -13.45 -24.71 -0.89
N LYS A 154 -12.70 -24.06 0.01
CA LYS A 154 -12.67 -24.43 1.43
C LYS A 154 -13.90 -23.96 2.20
N THR A 155 -14.74 -23.17 1.59
CA THR A 155 -16.02 -22.66 2.12
C THR A 155 -15.89 -22.17 3.56
N ILE A 156 -15.33 -20.97 3.72
CA ILE A 156 -15.20 -20.36 5.06
C ILE A 156 -16.53 -19.81 5.61
N GLY A 157 -17.63 -19.95 4.86
CA GLY A 157 -18.99 -19.53 5.26
C GLY A 157 -19.20 -18.00 5.30
N LEU A 158 -18.25 -17.23 4.80
CA LEU A 158 -18.33 -15.77 4.69
C LEU A 158 -18.48 -15.36 3.21
N PRO A 159 -19.16 -14.25 2.92
CA PRO A 159 -19.13 -13.66 1.58
C PRO A 159 -17.69 -13.37 1.18
N LEU A 160 -17.31 -13.76 -0.02
CA LEU A 160 -16.00 -13.42 -0.58
C LEU A 160 -16.00 -11.94 -0.97
N PRO A 161 -15.14 -11.10 -0.37
CA PRO A 161 -15.11 -9.68 -0.71
C PRO A 161 -14.53 -9.46 -2.10
N GLU A 162 -15.16 -8.56 -2.85
CA GLU A 162 -14.75 -8.14 -4.19
C GLU A 162 -14.82 -6.62 -4.31
N SER A 163 -14.10 -6.06 -5.26
CA SER A 163 -14.13 -4.64 -5.62
C SER A 163 -13.76 -4.46 -7.07
N ASP A 164 -14.39 -3.49 -7.74
CA ASP A 164 -14.02 -3.04 -9.08
C ASP A 164 -13.42 -1.62 -9.08
N ASP A 165 -13.19 -1.07 -7.88
CA ASP A 165 -12.77 0.32 -7.67
C ASP A 165 -11.34 0.44 -7.14
N ALA A 166 -10.53 -0.63 -7.21
CA ALA A 166 -9.18 -0.58 -6.68
C ALA A 166 -8.34 0.49 -7.39
N GLU A 167 -7.54 1.20 -6.61
CA GLU A 167 -6.66 2.27 -7.08
C GLU A 167 -5.20 1.92 -6.81
N MET A 168 -4.31 2.35 -7.69
CA MET A 168 -2.87 2.21 -7.51
C MET A 168 -2.15 3.50 -7.84
N GLU A 169 -1.17 3.84 -7.00
CA GLU A 169 -0.18 4.87 -7.28
C GLU A 169 1.22 4.31 -7.04
N GLY A 170 2.17 4.65 -7.92
CA GLY A 170 3.53 4.17 -7.78
C GLY A 170 4.48 4.75 -8.82
N PHE A 171 5.68 4.21 -8.85
CA PHE A 171 6.70 4.59 -9.82
C PHE A 171 7.62 3.41 -10.16
N TYR A 172 8.13 3.45 -11.37
CA TYR A 172 9.17 2.56 -11.87
C TYR A 172 10.48 3.33 -11.98
N ILE A 173 11.56 2.80 -11.40
CA ILE A 173 12.92 3.37 -11.48
C ILE A 173 13.63 2.75 -12.69
N LYS A 174 13.88 3.55 -13.72
CA LYS A 174 14.43 3.10 -15.01
C LYS A 174 15.81 2.44 -14.86
N SER A 175 16.71 3.07 -14.10
CA SER A 175 18.08 2.58 -13.89
C SER A 175 18.19 1.30 -13.09
N LYS A 176 17.19 1.02 -12.23
CA LYS A 176 17.19 -0.15 -11.35
C LYS A 176 16.31 -1.28 -11.83
N GLY A 177 15.31 -0.99 -12.66
CA GLY A 177 14.27 -1.93 -13.03
C GLY A 177 13.36 -2.28 -11.84
N GLU A 178 13.12 -1.34 -10.94
CA GLU A 178 12.36 -1.56 -9.71
C GLU A 178 11.05 -0.77 -9.72
N ILE A 179 10.02 -1.36 -9.13
CA ILE A 179 8.71 -0.73 -8.90
C ILE A 179 8.47 -0.59 -7.41
N TYR A 180 7.95 0.56 -7.04
CA TYR A 180 7.39 0.83 -5.72
C TYR A 180 5.98 1.37 -5.91
N ALA A 181 5.00 0.76 -5.27
CA ALA A 181 3.61 1.17 -5.41
C ALA A 181 2.79 0.88 -4.15
N LEU A 182 1.68 1.61 -4.03
CA LEU A 182 0.64 1.39 -3.05
C LEU A 182 -0.67 1.09 -3.82
N ILE A 183 -1.30 -0.03 -3.52
CA ILE A 183 -2.58 -0.44 -4.09
C ILE A 183 -3.63 -0.36 -3.00
N ASP A 184 -4.61 0.53 -3.13
CA ASP A 184 -5.80 0.54 -2.29
C ASP A 184 -6.82 -0.42 -2.90
N LEU A 185 -7.17 -1.46 -2.14
CA LEU A 185 -8.01 -2.54 -2.64
C LEU A 185 -9.49 -2.18 -2.69
N MET A 186 -9.89 -1.07 -2.05
CA MET A 186 -11.27 -0.58 -1.95
C MET A 186 -12.28 -1.65 -1.50
N LEU A 187 -11.81 -2.67 -0.78
CA LEU A 187 -12.65 -3.68 -0.16
C LEU A 187 -13.42 -3.12 1.05
N PRO A 188 -14.52 -3.77 1.49
CA PRO A 188 -15.28 -3.39 2.69
C PRO A 188 -14.39 -3.27 3.95
N VAL A 189 -13.39 -4.13 4.07
CA VAL A 189 -12.32 -3.97 5.08
C VAL A 189 -11.22 -3.12 4.47
N PRO A 190 -10.88 -1.97 5.06
CA PRO A 190 -9.85 -1.09 4.52
C PRO A 190 -8.49 -1.78 4.51
N MET A 191 -7.99 -2.12 3.33
CA MET A 191 -6.71 -2.79 3.14
C MET A 191 -5.98 -2.18 1.96
N LYS A 192 -4.66 -2.05 2.12
CA LYS A 192 -3.76 -1.64 1.04
C LYS A 192 -2.61 -2.62 0.91
N ILE A 193 -2.11 -2.79 -0.30
CA ILE A 193 -0.89 -3.55 -0.57
C ILE A 193 0.21 -2.56 -0.92
N ARG A 194 1.30 -2.62 -0.16
CA ARG A 194 2.56 -2.01 -0.56
C ARG A 194 3.32 -3.01 -1.40
N TRP A 195 3.65 -2.61 -2.62
CA TRP A 195 4.35 -3.43 -3.58
C TRP A 195 5.76 -2.89 -3.84
N HIS A 196 6.75 -3.76 -3.67
CA HIS A 196 8.10 -3.57 -4.15
C HIS A 196 8.45 -4.73 -5.09
N GLY A 197 8.72 -4.43 -6.35
CA GLY A 197 9.05 -5.40 -7.38
C GLY A 197 10.37 -5.10 -8.07
N LYS A 198 11.16 -6.13 -8.33
CA LYS A 198 12.39 -6.04 -9.11
C LYS A 198 12.21 -6.83 -10.41
N LYS A 199 12.41 -6.15 -11.54
CA LYS A 199 12.26 -6.75 -12.86
C LYS A 199 13.26 -7.89 -13.06
N GLN A 200 12.75 -9.04 -13.45
CA GLN A 200 13.61 -10.17 -13.84
C GLN A 200 14.41 -9.82 -15.08
N THR A 201 15.69 -10.11 -15.05
CA THR A 201 16.53 -10.03 -16.26
C THR A 201 16.23 -11.26 -17.10
N PRO A 202 15.93 -11.13 -18.41
CA PRO A 202 15.80 -12.30 -19.26
C PRO A 202 17.07 -13.14 -19.15
N THR A 203 16.91 -14.41 -18.79
CA THR A 203 18.03 -15.37 -18.86
C THR A 203 18.33 -15.61 -20.34
N PRO A 204 19.57 -15.45 -20.78
CA PRO A 204 19.96 -15.62 -22.18
C PRO A 204 19.71 -17.04 -22.69
#